data_c26758f3a66eeb3d57c6d186aa660eea
#
_entry.id   c26758f3a66eeb3d57c6d186aa660eea
#
_cell.length_a   1.000
_cell.length_b   1.000
_cell.length_c   1.000
_cell.angle_alpha   90.00
_cell.angle_beta   90.00
_cell.angle_gamma   90.00
#
_symmetry.space_group_name_H-M   'P 1'
#
loop_
_entity.id
_entity.type
_entity.pdbx_description
1 polymer ?
#
loop_
_entity_poly.entity_id
_entity_poly.type
_entity_poly.pdbx_seq_one_letter_code
_entity_poly.pdbx_strand_id
1 'polypeptide(L)'
;MHVRPRLLIASAVLAALAAVLTACSGGPDHPVAHAPSASPSPSGSGSPAATAPTAPATSAPATAPTPATTPAAASPAAPAKAPAAPPAPATRLSLTAAAPGGALRLVRGGPAQEFTVTVRNGNAQAYRHLLVAFQMEPLTGEPGDLPGPAAPFVLERRDPATGAWRPVDLRIATDAKPAHLYAGGTALAPDAVRTERYRLRATATGPTGSSPLVVYAIDADAAEGTSADFEHPGHVSVPLTTRRLV
;
A
#
# COMPACT_ATOMS: atom_id res chain seq x y z
N MET A 1 44.18 -9.11 39.12
CA MET A 1 44.14 -7.80 38.47
C MET A 1 44.79 -7.94 37.09
N HIS A 2 43.95 -8.03 36.00
CA HIS A 2 44.41 -8.13 34.64
C HIS A 2 43.90 -6.91 33.89
N VAL A 3 44.81 -6.02 33.54
CA VAL A 3 44.52 -4.82 32.74
C VAL A 3 44.62 -5.20 31.27
N ARG A 4 43.52 -5.01 30.51
CA ARG A 4 43.50 -5.17 29.06
C ARG A 4 43.74 -3.82 28.37
N PRO A 5 44.65 -3.73 27.37
CA PRO A 5 44.88 -2.50 26.64
C PRO A 5 43.76 -2.23 25.63
N ARG A 6 43.29 -0.97 25.55
CA ARG A 6 42.38 -0.45 24.54
C ARG A 6 43.16 -0.12 23.29
N LEU A 7 42.86 -0.79 22.17
CA LEU A 7 43.35 -0.37 20.86
C LEU A 7 42.48 0.78 20.35
N LEU A 8 43.13 1.93 20.15
CA LEU A 8 42.57 3.08 19.43
C LEU A 8 42.87 2.89 17.94
N ILE A 9 41.81 2.68 17.12
CA ILE A 9 41.92 2.70 15.67
C ILE A 9 41.52 4.11 15.19
N ALA A 10 42.52 4.86 14.75
CA ALA A 10 42.34 6.13 14.08
C ALA A 10 41.99 5.87 12.60
N SER A 11 40.81 6.25 12.17
CA SER A 11 40.39 6.20 10.76
C SER A 11 40.66 7.55 10.11
N ALA A 12 41.60 7.58 9.17
CA ALA A 12 41.88 8.72 8.32
C ALA A 12 40.82 8.83 7.22
N VAL A 13 40.15 9.97 7.14
CA VAL A 13 39.20 10.32 6.08
C VAL A 13 40.01 11.02 4.97
N LEU A 14 40.11 10.38 3.82
CA LEU A 14 40.64 10.99 2.59
C LEU A 14 39.48 11.63 1.83
N ALA A 15 39.45 12.95 1.76
CA ALA A 15 38.52 13.71 0.91
C ALA A 15 39.15 13.87 -0.49
N ALA A 16 38.54 13.33 -1.51
CA ALA A 16 38.86 13.59 -2.92
C ALA A 16 37.74 14.48 -3.51
N LEU A 17 38.05 15.78 -3.69
CA LEU A 17 37.27 16.69 -4.52
C LEU A 17 37.69 16.49 -5.98
N ALA A 18 36.77 16.14 -6.86
CA ALA A 18 36.93 16.25 -8.31
C ALA A 18 35.84 17.18 -8.84
N ALA A 19 36.19 18.43 -9.11
CA ALA A 19 35.39 19.37 -9.86
C ALA A 19 35.62 19.12 -11.37
N VAL A 20 34.57 18.82 -12.11
CA VAL A 20 34.58 18.87 -13.58
C VAL A 20 33.55 19.90 -14.01
N LEU A 21 34.08 21.07 -14.36
CA LEU A 21 33.38 22.11 -15.13
C LEU A 21 33.48 21.76 -16.61
N THR A 22 32.37 21.50 -17.26
CA THR A 22 32.31 21.51 -18.71
C THR A 22 31.22 22.49 -19.14
N ALA A 23 31.65 23.66 -19.56
CA ALA A 23 30.85 24.63 -20.28
C ALA A 23 30.81 24.21 -21.75
N CYS A 24 29.61 24.16 -22.35
CA CYS A 24 29.43 24.27 -23.78
C CYS A 24 28.31 25.25 -24.04
N SER A 25 28.72 26.40 -24.51
CA SER A 25 27.91 27.45 -25.15
C SER A 25 27.61 27.04 -26.60
N GLY A 26 26.50 27.48 -27.11
CA GLY A 26 26.32 27.62 -28.56
C GLY A 26 24.92 27.36 -29.06
N GLY A 27 24.24 28.41 -29.42
CA GLY A 27 23.69 28.64 -30.74
C GLY A 27 22.17 28.85 -30.80
N PRO A 28 21.76 29.92 -31.47
CA PRO A 28 20.37 30.39 -31.42
C PRO A 28 19.52 29.93 -32.64
N ASP A 29 18.22 30.23 -32.51
CA ASP A 29 17.24 30.43 -33.55
C ASP A 29 16.68 29.21 -34.30
N HIS A 30 15.38 28.93 -34.00
CA HIS A 30 14.34 29.17 -35.00
C HIS A 30 12.93 29.05 -34.39
N PRO A 31 12.04 30.02 -34.60
CA PRO A 31 10.64 29.91 -34.25
C PRO A 31 9.86 29.22 -35.37
N VAL A 32 9.18 28.14 -35.10
CA VAL A 32 8.14 27.63 -35.98
C VAL A 32 6.83 27.62 -35.23
N ALA A 33 6.02 28.60 -35.56
CA ALA A 33 4.61 28.65 -35.23
C ALA A 33 3.86 27.58 -36.04
N HIS A 34 3.12 26.74 -35.36
CA HIS A 34 2.01 26.03 -36.02
C HIS A 34 0.76 26.18 -35.15
N ALA A 35 -0.25 26.68 -35.82
CA ALA A 35 -1.59 27.04 -35.38
C ALA A 35 -2.42 25.84 -34.93
N PRO A 36 -3.54 26.13 -34.22
CA PRO A 36 -4.36 25.13 -33.53
C PRO A 36 -5.25 24.38 -34.51
N SER A 37 -5.30 23.09 -34.42
CA SER A 37 -6.29 22.25 -35.07
C SER A 37 -7.46 21.99 -34.17
N ALA A 38 -8.62 22.27 -34.73
CA ALA A 38 -9.94 22.25 -34.15
C ALA A 38 -10.39 20.88 -33.62
N SER A 39 -11.19 20.94 -32.58
CA SER A 39 -12.11 19.90 -32.10
C SER A 39 -13.04 19.39 -33.21
N PRO A 40 -13.51 18.16 -33.06
CA PRO A 40 -14.93 17.94 -33.25
C PRO A 40 -15.57 17.31 -32.00
N SER A 41 -16.59 17.99 -31.52
CA SER A 41 -17.64 17.40 -30.68
C SER A 41 -18.48 16.43 -31.50
N PRO A 42 -18.91 15.33 -30.97
CA PRO A 42 -20.16 14.72 -31.34
C PRO A 42 -21.21 14.90 -30.28
N SER A 43 -22.18 15.72 -30.58
CA SER A 43 -23.51 15.70 -30.01
C SER A 43 -24.18 14.37 -30.40
N GLY A 44 -24.62 13.65 -29.38
CA GLY A 44 -25.44 12.45 -29.53
C GLY A 44 -26.53 12.46 -28.47
N SER A 45 -27.59 13.25 -28.72
CA SER A 45 -28.87 13.11 -28.05
C SER A 45 -29.54 11.81 -28.54
N GLY A 46 -29.82 10.92 -27.62
CA GLY A 46 -30.64 9.74 -27.86
C GLY A 46 -31.42 9.41 -26.59
N SER A 47 -32.59 10.00 -26.48
CA SER A 47 -33.62 9.60 -25.52
C SER A 47 -34.46 8.51 -26.17
N PRO A 48 -34.69 7.36 -25.58
CA PRO A 48 -35.84 6.54 -25.91
C PRO A 48 -36.91 6.57 -24.82
N ALA A 49 -38.10 6.70 -25.32
CA ALA A 49 -39.39 6.81 -24.67
C ALA A 49 -39.70 5.66 -23.69
N ALA A 50 -40.40 6.07 -22.65
CA ALA A 50 -41.13 5.19 -21.74
C ALA A 50 -42.23 4.43 -22.46
N THR A 51 -42.25 3.11 -22.28
CA THR A 51 -43.42 2.29 -22.59
C THR A 51 -43.97 1.74 -21.27
N ALA A 52 -45.17 2.15 -20.95
CA ALA A 52 -45.96 1.65 -19.82
C ALA A 52 -46.47 0.23 -20.08
N PRO A 53 -46.51 -0.66 -19.10
CA PRO A 53 -47.25 -1.90 -19.21
C PRO A 53 -48.66 -1.76 -18.65
N THR A 54 -49.57 -2.22 -19.45
CA THR A 54 -51.00 -2.42 -19.22
C THR A 54 -51.22 -3.51 -18.17
N ALA A 55 -52.08 -3.23 -17.19
CA ALA A 55 -52.83 -4.22 -16.45
C ALA A 55 -54.24 -4.30 -17.14
N PRO A 56 -55.13 -5.19 -16.82
CA PRO A 56 -55.23 -6.28 -15.85
C PRO A 56 -55.98 -7.54 -16.38
N ALA A 57 -56.04 -8.59 -15.61
CA ALA A 57 -57.14 -9.56 -15.73
C ALA A 57 -57.50 -10.14 -14.35
N THR A 58 -58.64 -9.75 -13.91
CA THR A 58 -59.43 -10.31 -12.84
C THR A 58 -59.85 -11.76 -13.20
N SER A 59 -59.59 -12.72 -12.32
CA SER A 59 -60.20 -14.06 -12.39
C SER A 59 -60.63 -14.53 -11.02
N ALA A 60 -61.82 -15.02 -10.99
CA ALA A 60 -62.71 -15.41 -9.91
C ALA A 60 -62.26 -16.58 -9.02
N PRO A 61 -62.92 -16.79 -7.89
CA PRO A 61 -62.45 -17.66 -6.82
C PRO A 61 -62.74 -19.15 -7.08
N ALA A 62 -61.75 -19.99 -6.91
CA ALA A 62 -61.90 -21.44 -6.90
C ALA A 62 -61.92 -21.97 -5.46
N THR A 63 -62.86 -22.78 -5.24
CA THR A 63 -63.30 -23.50 -4.07
C THR A 63 -62.16 -24.21 -3.31
N ALA A 64 -62.11 -24.05 -2.01
CA ALA A 64 -61.16 -24.70 -1.13
C ALA A 64 -61.39 -26.20 -1.03
N PRO A 65 -60.37 -27.07 -1.14
CA PRO A 65 -60.45 -28.44 -0.69
C PRO A 65 -60.03 -28.55 0.80
N THR A 66 -60.71 -29.40 1.49
CA THR A 66 -60.56 -29.81 2.89
C THR A 66 -59.14 -30.22 3.24
N PRO A 67 -58.58 -29.82 4.40
CA PRO A 67 -57.23 -30.22 4.79
C PRO A 67 -57.17 -31.70 5.17
N ALA A 68 -56.41 -32.46 4.43
CA ALA A 68 -55.97 -33.79 4.84
C ALA A 68 -54.88 -33.66 5.89
N THR A 69 -55.10 -34.28 7.02
CA THR A 69 -54.14 -34.34 8.13
C THR A 69 -52.92 -35.16 7.71
N THR A 70 -51.84 -34.49 7.39
CA THR A 70 -50.57 -35.13 7.10
C THR A 70 -49.86 -35.47 8.42
N PRO A 71 -49.32 -36.71 8.59
CA PRO A 71 -48.55 -37.06 9.78
C PRO A 71 -47.31 -36.19 9.85
N ALA A 72 -47.02 -35.67 11.05
CA ALA A 72 -45.81 -34.86 11.31
C ALA A 72 -44.55 -35.65 10.95
N ALA A 73 -43.91 -35.27 9.88
CA ALA A 73 -42.58 -35.75 9.54
C ALA A 73 -41.57 -35.28 10.65
N ALA A 74 -40.88 -36.24 11.24
CA ALA A 74 -39.82 -35.97 12.20
C ALA A 74 -38.82 -35.02 11.59
N SER A 75 -38.60 -33.90 12.29
CA SER A 75 -37.60 -32.90 11.91
C SER A 75 -36.23 -33.57 11.80
N PRO A 76 -35.49 -33.45 10.69
CA PRO A 76 -34.14 -33.96 10.61
C PRO A 76 -33.27 -33.25 11.66
N ALA A 77 -32.56 -34.03 12.47
CA ALA A 77 -31.60 -33.52 13.44
C ALA A 77 -30.60 -32.62 12.73
N ALA A 78 -30.40 -31.40 13.26
CA ALA A 78 -29.44 -30.48 12.71
C ALA A 78 -28.04 -31.12 12.66
N PRO A 79 -27.27 -30.98 11.57
CA PRO A 79 -25.96 -31.59 11.45
C PRO A 79 -25.07 -31.07 12.59
N ALA A 80 -24.42 -31.99 13.31
CA ALA A 80 -23.49 -31.68 14.37
C ALA A 80 -22.41 -30.77 13.81
N LYS A 81 -22.21 -29.61 14.44
CA LYS A 81 -21.16 -28.65 14.08
C LYS A 81 -19.81 -29.37 14.11
N ALA A 82 -19.14 -29.44 12.97
CA ALA A 82 -17.81 -30.01 12.87
C ALA A 82 -16.88 -29.38 13.92
N PRO A 83 -15.97 -30.16 14.55
CA PRO A 83 -14.98 -29.60 15.49
C PRO A 83 -14.23 -28.46 14.80
N ALA A 84 -14.06 -27.33 15.50
CA ALA A 84 -13.27 -26.22 15.01
C ALA A 84 -11.82 -26.69 14.76
N ALA A 85 -11.28 -26.38 13.60
CA ALA A 85 -9.87 -26.65 13.30
C ALA A 85 -8.98 -25.98 14.37
N PRO A 86 -7.86 -26.62 14.75
CA PRO A 86 -6.92 -25.99 15.69
C PRO A 86 -6.44 -24.66 15.13
N PRO A 87 -6.22 -23.63 15.97
CA PRO A 87 -5.73 -22.34 15.53
C PRO A 87 -4.39 -22.51 14.82
N ALA A 88 -4.20 -21.78 13.73
CA ALA A 88 -2.94 -21.79 13.00
C ALA A 88 -1.79 -21.34 13.94
N PRO A 89 -0.60 -21.94 13.82
CA PRO A 89 0.54 -21.54 14.64
C PRO A 89 0.86 -20.06 14.40
N ALA A 90 1.19 -19.35 15.47
CA ALA A 90 1.57 -17.94 15.38
C ALA A 90 2.79 -17.78 14.45
N THR A 91 2.75 -16.77 13.59
CA THR A 91 3.88 -16.45 12.72
C THR A 91 5.09 -16.01 13.55
N ARG A 92 6.29 -16.44 13.12
CA ARG A 92 7.58 -15.96 13.63
C ARG A 92 8.24 -14.99 12.67
N LEU A 93 7.48 -14.37 11.80
CA LEU A 93 8.01 -13.30 10.97
C LEU A 93 8.24 -12.07 11.84
N SER A 94 9.46 -11.52 11.76
CA SER A 94 9.81 -10.25 12.40
C SER A 94 9.88 -9.17 11.33
N LEU A 95 9.16 -8.07 11.54
CA LEU A 95 9.16 -6.89 10.69
C LEU A 95 9.57 -5.68 11.52
N THR A 96 10.55 -4.91 11.03
CA THR A 96 10.97 -3.65 11.64
C THR A 96 11.11 -2.58 10.57
N ALA A 97 10.80 -1.34 10.93
CA ALA A 97 11.04 -0.18 10.09
C ALA A 97 11.76 0.89 10.92
N ALA A 98 12.82 1.46 10.36
CA ALA A 98 13.67 2.44 11.05
C ALA A 98 13.88 3.67 10.18
N ALA A 99 13.46 4.83 10.70
CA ALA A 99 13.70 6.14 10.12
C ALA A 99 14.73 6.90 10.97
N PRO A 100 15.53 7.81 10.39
CA PRO A 100 16.43 8.69 11.14
C PRO A 100 15.66 9.45 12.22
N GLY A 101 16.16 9.41 13.46
CA GLY A 101 15.45 10.02 14.59
C GLY A 101 14.09 9.42 14.96
N GLY A 102 13.80 8.20 14.49
CA GLY A 102 12.59 7.43 14.83
C GLY A 102 11.31 7.88 14.13
N ALA A 103 11.36 8.89 13.26
CA ALA A 103 10.18 9.43 12.58
C ALA A 103 10.52 10.03 11.22
N LEU A 104 9.57 10.04 10.30
CA LEU A 104 9.64 10.76 9.03
C LEU A 104 9.05 12.16 9.22
N ARG A 105 9.83 13.21 8.89
CA ARG A 105 9.44 14.62 9.01
C ARG A 105 9.53 15.29 7.65
N LEU A 106 8.49 15.17 6.87
CA LEU A 106 8.47 15.65 5.50
C LEU A 106 8.13 17.15 5.43
N VAL A 107 8.69 17.80 4.43
CA VAL A 107 8.33 19.17 4.04
C VAL A 107 7.76 19.09 2.62
N ARG A 108 6.65 19.77 2.37
CA ARG A 108 6.06 19.85 1.02
C ARG A 108 7.04 20.44 0.03
N GLY A 109 7.29 19.70 -1.07
CA GLY A 109 8.30 20.08 -2.07
C GLY A 109 9.75 19.93 -1.62
N GLY A 110 9.98 19.49 -0.39
CA GLY A 110 11.31 19.26 0.17
C GLY A 110 11.94 17.94 -0.26
N PRO A 111 13.17 17.67 0.23
CA PRO A 111 13.89 16.44 -0.08
C PRO A 111 13.20 15.20 0.46
N ALA A 112 13.42 14.07 -0.19
CA ALA A 112 13.00 12.78 0.30
C ALA A 112 13.74 12.39 1.57
N GLN A 113 13.06 11.72 2.50
CA GLN A 113 13.67 11.12 3.68
C GLN A 113 13.78 9.61 3.50
N GLU A 114 14.95 9.07 3.83
CA GLU A 114 15.22 7.65 3.73
C GLU A 114 14.85 6.93 5.02
N PHE A 115 14.43 5.67 4.87
CA PHE A 115 14.20 4.74 5.97
C PHE A 115 14.52 3.32 5.50
N THR A 116 14.64 2.41 6.44
CA THR A 116 14.90 0.99 6.17
C THR A 116 13.77 0.13 6.69
N VAL A 117 13.49 -0.95 5.96
CA VAL A 117 12.58 -2.02 6.39
C VAL A 117 13.36 -3.30 6.41
N THR A 118 13.31 -4.01 7.54
CA THR A 118 13.97 -5.31 7.70
C THR A 118 12.91 -6.36 8.02
N VAL A 119 12.93 -7.44 7.27
CA VAL A 119 12.06 -8.59 7.45
C VAL A 119 12.93 -9.81 7.71
N ARG A 120 12.61 -10.58 8.77
CA ARG A 120 13.25 -11.83 9.09
C ARG A 120 12.22 -12.95 9.17
N ASN A 121 12.47 -14.03 8.44
CA ASN A 121 11.66 -15.23 8.52
C ASN A 121 12.18 -16.16 9.63
N GLY A 122 11.51 -16.20 10.76
CA GLY A 122 11.81 -17.12 11.85
C GLY A 122 11.01 -18.43 11.79
N ASN A 123 10.24 -18.65 10.71
CA ASN A 123 9.49 -19.89 10.51
C ASN A 123 10.37 -20.97 9.89
N ALA A 124 10.01 -22.24 10.08
CA ALA A 124 10.69 -23.38 9.47
C ALA A 124 10.43 -23.49 7.95
N GLN A 125 9.43 -22.79 7.42
CA GLN A 125 9.07 -22.79 6.01
C GLN A 125 9.43 -21.46 5.35
N ALA A 126 9.78 -21.53 4.06
CA ALA A 126 10.01 -20.35 3.25
C ALA A 126 8.69 -19.69 2.82
N TYR A 127 8.67 -18.37 2.77
CA TYR A 127 7.68 -17.63 1.98
C TYR A 127 8.16 -17.66 0.51
N ARG A 128 7.24 -17.91 -0.42
CA ARG A 128 7.55 -17.84 -1.85
C ARG A 128 7.37 -16.41 -2.40
N HIS A 129 6.32 -15.74 -1.97
CA HIS A 129 5.98 -14.39 -2.39
C HIS A 129 5.67 -13.49 -1.19
N LEU A 130 6.72 -13.15 -0.41
CA LEU A 130 6.57 -12.20 0.68
C LEU A 130 6.72 -10.78 0.15
N LEU A 131 5.65 -10.00 0.24
CA LEU A 131 5.57 -8.62 -0.19
C LEU A 131 5.71 -7.68 1.01
N VAL A 132 6.43 -6.57 0.83
CA VAL A 132 6.39 -5.41 1.72
C VAL A 132 5.46 -4.38 1.09
N ALA A 133 4.36 -4.05 1.75
CA ALA A 133 3.38 -3.08 1.31
C ALA A 133 3.29 -1.89 2.26
N PHE A 134 2.82 -0.76 1.75
CA PHE A 134 2.79 0.49 2.49
C PHE A 134 1.41 1.12 2.43
N GLN A 135 0.97 1.64 3.57
CA GLN A 135 -0.28 2.36 3.68
C GLN A 135 -0.15 3.53 4.65
N MET A 136 -0.90 4.57 4.41
CA MET A 136 -1.14 5.64 5.37
C MET A 136 -2.59 6.13 5.24
N GLU A 137 -3.11 6.74 6.29
CA GLU A 137 -4.40 7.41 6.20
C GLU A 137 -4.27 8.76 5.48
N PRO A 138 -5.34 9.21 4.79
CA PRO A 138 -5.38 10.55 4.23
C PRO A 138 -5.12 11.60 5.32
N LEU A 139 -4.26 12.56 5.03
CA LEU A 139 -4.08 13.72 5.92
C LEU A 139 -5.31 14.63 5.81
N THR A 140 -5.78 15.12 6.93
CA THR A 140 -6.94 16.03 6.99
C THR A 140 -6.63 17.41 6.43
N GLY A 141 -5.33 17.77 6.42
CA GLY A 141 -4.88 19.10 6.02
C GLY A 141 -5.02 20.15 7.12
N GLU A 142 -4.36 21.25 6.92
CA GLU A 142 -4.39 22.42 7.80
C GLU A 142 -4.86 23.65 7.05
N PRO A 143 -5.42 24.68 7.73
CA PRO A 143 -5.83 25.93 7.09
C PRO A 143 -4.69 26.53 6.27
N GLY A 144 -4.96 26.81 4.98
CA GLY A 144 -4.00 27.36 4.04
C GLY A 144 -3.20 26.31 3.26
N ASP A 145 -3.50 25.02 3.39
CA ASP A 145 -2.96 24.00 2.48
C ASP A 145 -3.52 24.21 1.07
N LEU A 146 -2.63 24.05 0.07
CA LEU A 146 -3.05 24.10 -1.32
C LEU A 146 -3.55 22.72 -1.76
N PRO A 147 -4.53 22.65 -2.66
CA PRO A 147 -4.96 21.40 -3.26
C PRO A 147 -3.76 20.64 -3.83
N GLY A 148 -3.69 19.36 -3.56
CA GLY A 148 -2.61 18.49 -4.02
C GLY A 148 -3.02 17.57 -5.17
N PRO A 149 -2.08 16.88 -5.78
CA PRO A 149 -2.36 15.81 -6.73
C PRO A 149 -3.03 14.61 -6.05
N ALA A 150 -3.62 13.72 -6.84
CA ALA A 150 -4.22 12.46 -6.34
C ALA A 150 -3.22 11.61 -5.55
N ALA A 151 -1.92 11.66 -5.91
CA ALA A 151 -0.84 11.03 -5.18
C ALA A 151 0.05 12.11 -4.53
N PRO A 152 -0.27 12.57 -3.32
CA PRO A 152 0.45 13.67 -2.66
C PRO A 152 1.80 13.26 -2.05
N PHE A 153 2.19 12.00 -2.19
CA PHE A 153 3.47 11.45 -1.75
C PHE A 153 4.08 10.57 -2.83
N VAL A 154 5.40 10.48 -2.85
CA VAL A 154 6.15 9.57 -3.71
C VAL A 154 7.03 8.69 -2.84
N LEU A 155 6.76 7.40 -2.89
CA LEU A 155 7.55 6.35 -2.23
C LEU A 155 8.41 5.64 -3.27
N GLU A 156 9.67 5.43 -2.95
CA GLU A 156 10.61 4.73 -3.83
C GLU A 156 11.46 3.76 -3.02
N ARG A 157 11.81 2.63 -3.63
CA ARG A 157 12.74 1.63 -3.10
C ARG A 157 14.06 1.72 -3.83
N ARG A 158 15.16 1.57 -3.11
CA ARG A 158 16.49 1.47 -3.70
C ARG A 158 16.69 0.07 -4.27
N ASP A 159 16.99 -0.01 -5.54
CA ASP A 159 17.37 -1.25 -6.20
C ASP A 159 18.75 -1.68 -5.67
N PRO A 160 18.90 -2.87 -5.08
CA PRO A 160 20.14 -3.29 -4.47
C PRO A 160 21.27 -3.55 -5.49
N ALA A 161 20.93 -3.90 -6.72
CA ALA A 161 21.90 -4.21 -7.76
C ALA A 161 22.45 -2.95 -8.44
N THR A 162 21.58 -1.97 -8.72
CA THR A 162 21.93 -0.78 -9.49
C THR A 162 22.09 0.46 -8.62
N GLY A 163 21.57 0.44 -7.39
CA GLY A 163 21.48 1.60 -6.51
C GLY A 163 20.42 2.63 -6.94
N ALA A 164 19.72 2.39 -8.04
CA ALA A 164 18.69 3.28 -8.55
C ALA A 164 17.43 3.26 -7.67
N TRP A 165 16.73 4.39 -7.61
CA TRP A 165 15.45 4.50 -6.95
C TRP A 165 14.32 4.11 -7.90
N ARG A 166 13.44 3.22 -7.46
CA ARG A 166 12.29 2.73 -8.22
C ARG A 166 11.00 3.06 -7.47
N PRO A 167 9.96 3.53 -8.17
CA PRO A 167 8.68 3.80 -7.54
C PRO A 167 8.10 2.53 -6.89
N VAL A 168 7.42 2.73 -5.77
CA VAL A 168 6.68 1.70 -5.03
C VAL A 168 5.31 2.26 -4.69
N ASP A 169 4.30 1.41 -4.73
CA ASP A 169 2.94 1.80 -4.39
C ASP A 169 2.84 2.19 -2.92
N LEU A 170 2.28 3.36 -2.67
CA LEU A 170 1.83 3.81 -1.36
C LEU A 170 0.33 3.96 -1.40
N ARG A 171 -0.37 3.11 -0.66
CA ARG A 171 -1.80 3.21 -0.52
C ARG A 171 -2.18 4.31 0.47
N ILE A 172 -3.07 5.21 0.07
CA ILE A 172 -3.63 6.23 0.95
C ILE A 172 -5.10 5.91 1.11
N ALA A 173 -5.47 5.36 2.26
CA ALA A 173 -6.83 4.89 2.53
C ALA A 173 -7.04 4.65 4.03
N THR A 174 -8.28 4.70 4.46
CA THR A 174 -8.72 4.42 5.84
C THR A 174 -9.11 2.96 6.06
N ASP A 175 -9.37 2.21 4.99
CA ASP A 175 -9.75 0.81 5.04
C ASP A 175 -8.55 -0.11 4.76
N ALA A 176 -8.64 -1.33 5.23
CA ALA A 176 -7.66 -2.37 4.98
C ALA A 176 -7.90 -3.03 3.60
N LYS A 177 -6.82 -3.24 2.82
CA LYS A 177 -6.90 -4.03 1.59
C LYS A 177 -6.65 -5.50 1.93
N PRO A 178 -7.57 -6.43 1.61
CA PRO A 178 -7.39 -7.86 1.85
C PRO A 178 -6.08 -8.42 1.28
N ALA A 179 -5.41 -9.31 2.02
CA ALA A 179 -4.10 -9.85 1.63
C ALA A 179 -4.10 -10.52 0.25
N HIS A 180 -5.15 -11.28 -0.07
CA HIS A 180 -5.30 -11.97 -1.36
C HIS A 180 -5.43 -11.05 -2.58
N LEU A 181 -5.68 -9.76 -2.36
CA LEU A 181 -5.71 -8.75 -3.44
C LEU A 181 -4.34 -8.14 -3.74
N TYR A 182 -3.32 -8.50 -2.98
CA TYR A 182 -1.95 -8.10 -3.28
C TYR A 182 -1.31 -9.13 -4.22
N ALA A 183 -0.46 -8.66 -5.10
CA ALA A 183 0.30 -9.49 -6.04
C ALA A 183 1.78 -9.13 -5.98
N GLY A 184 2.64 -10.07 -6.34
CA GLY A 184 4.08 -9.90 -6.33
C GLY A 184 4.72 -10.38 -5.03
N GLY A 185 5.85 -9.79 -4.68
CA GLY A 185 6.67 -10.25 -3.57
C GLY A 185 7.87 -11.08 -4.04
N THR A 186 8.73 -11.45 -3.11
CA THR A 186 9.92 -12.25 -3.38
C THR A 186 10.08 -13.33 -2.33
N ALA A 187 10.81 -14.38 -2.67
CA ALA A 187 11.07 -15.48 -1.74
C ALA A 187 11.87 -15.00 -0.51
N LEU A 188 11.54 -15.57 0.64
CA LEU A 188 12.29 -15.39 1.87
C LEU A 188 12.45 -16.76 2.56
N ALA A 189 13.65 -17.31 2.49
CA ALA A 189 13.97 -18.61 3.07
C ALA A 189 13.83 -18.62 4.60
N PRO A 190 13.73 -19.79 5.26
CA PRO A 190 13.84 -19.89 6.71
C PRO A 190 15.10 -19.21 7.23
N ASP A 191 15.01 -18.57 8.38
CA ASP A 191 16.07 -17.80 9.05
C ASP A 191 16.69 -16.65 8.25
N ALA A 192 16.24 -16.45 6.99
CA ALA A 192 16.75 -15.36 6.16
C ALA A 192 16.28 -13.99 6.65
N VAL A 193 17.16 -13.02 6.44
CA VAL A 193 16.90 -11.59 6.73
C VAL A 193 17.03 -10.82 5.42
N ARG A 194 16.03 -9.96 5.14
CA ARG A 194 16.04 -9.05 4.01
C ARG A 194 15.88 -7.62 4.53
N THR A 195 16.84 -6.77 4.20
CA THR A 195 16.80 -5.34 4.52
C THR A 195 16.73 -4.55 3.23
N GLU A 196 15.73 -3.69 3.12
CA GLU A 196 15.47 -2.85 1.96
C GLU A 196 15.49 -1.37 2.39
N ARG A 197 15.99 -0.51 1.50
CA ARG A 197 16.03 0.94 1.70
C ARG A 197 14.93 1.59 0.88
N TYR A 198 14.22 2.49 1.52
CA TYR A 198 13.14 3.27 0.94
C TYR A 198 13.40 4.75 1.16
N ARG A 199 12.75 5.58 0.36
CA ARG A 199 12.65 7.01 0.61
C ARG A 199 11.25 7.50 0.31
N LEU A 200 10.79 8.45 1.12
CA LEU A 200 9.47 9.06 0.98
C LEU A 200 9.64 10.58 0.87
N ARG A 201 8.94 11.19 -0.07
CA ARG A 201 8.84 12.64 -0.20
C ARG A 201 7.39 13.06 -0.36
N ALA A 202 7.07 14.25 0.13
CA ALA A 202 5.80 14.91 -0.12
C ALA A 202 5.92 15.78 -1.38
N THR A 203 4.89 15.78 -2.24
CA THR A 203 4.80 16.71 -3.37
C THR A 203 4.72 18.17 -2.90
N ALA A 204 4.92 19.13 -3.79
CA ALA A 204 4.97 20.55 -3.43
C ALA A 204 3.65 21.06 -2.83
N THR A 205 2.53 20.50 -3.25
CA THR A 205 1.19 20.85 -2.77
C THR A 205 0.48 19.63 -2.17
N GLY A 206 -0.58 19.87 -1.42
CA GLY A 206 -1.38 18.84 -0.77
C GLY A 206 -1.49 19.01 0.74
N PRO A 207 -2.25 18.17 1.41
CA PRO A 207 -2.56 18.30 2.82
C PRO A 207 -1.32 18.13 3.70
N THR A 208 -1.25 18.88 4.80
CA THR A 208 -0.27 18.72 5.88
C THR A 208 -0.89 18.03 7.07
N GLY A 209 -0.10 17.67 8.08
CA GLY A 209 -0.56 16.99 9.27
C GLY A 209 0.28 15.75 9.60
N SER A 210 -0.29 14.86 10.39
CA SER A 210 0.36 13.65 10.87
C SER A 210 -0.49 12.41 10.58
N SER A 211 0.14 11.38 10.06
CA SER A 211 -0.43 10.04 9.90
C SER A 211 0.72 9.03 9.92
N PRO A 212 0.62 7.92 10.64
CA PRO A 212 1.67 6.92 10.60
C PRO A 212 1.80 6.30 9.20
N LEU A 213 3.03 6.07 8.77
CA LEU A 213 3.30 5.18 7.65
C LEU A 213 3.28 3.74 8.17
N VAL A 214 2.28 2.97 7.78
CA VAL A 214 2.15 1.56 8.13
C VAL A 214 2.84 0.72 7.07
N VAL A 215 3.70 -0.17 7.52
CA VAL A 215 4.44 -1.12 6.70
C VAL A 215 3.93 -2.51 7.01
N TYR A 216 3.51 -3.23 6.01
CA TYR A 216 2.98 -4.59 6.12
C TYR A 216 3.94 -5.59 5.49
N ALA A 217 4.08 -6.75 6.10
CA ALA A 217 4.59 -7.94 5.45
C ALA A 217 3.39 -8.82 5.07
N ILE A 218 3.23 -9.11 3.80
CA ILE A 218 2.08 -9.81 3.25
C ILE A 218 2.56 -11.08 2.56
N ASP A 219 2.02 -12.23 2.95
CA ASP A 219 2.18 -13.46 2.20
C ASP A 219 1.16 -13.46 1.05
N ALA A 220 1.62 -13.20 -0.17
CA ALA A 220 0.75 -13.15 -1.35
C ALA A 220 0.24 -14.53 -1.79
N ASP A 221 0.75 -15.61 -1.21
CA ASP A 221 0.26 -16.98 -1.44
C ASP A 221 -0.79 -17.41 -0.41
N ALA A 222 -1.11 -16.58 0.57
CA ALA A 222 -2.12 -16.89 1.57
C ALA A 222 -3.48 -17.10 0.89
N ALA A 223 -4.16 -18.20 1.25
CA ALA A 223 -5.47 -18.49 0.71
C ALA A 223 -6.50 -17.44 1.12
N GLU A 224 -7.48 -17.19 0.23
CA GLU A 224 -8.61 -16.33 0.55
C GLU A 224 -9.33 -16.85 1.79
N GLY A 225 -9.61 -15.97 2.76
CA GLY A 225 -10.28 -16.31 4.02
C GLY A 225 -9.36 -16.89 5.12
N THR A 226 -8.08 -17.16 4.88
CA THR A 226 -7.13 -17.30 5.98
C THR A 226 -6.97 -15.93 6.62
N SER A 227 -7.43 -15.80 7.85
CA SER A 227 -7.54 -14.55 8.63
C SER A 227 -6.81 -13.40 7.95
N ALA A 228 -7.59 -12.73 7.10
CA ALA A 228 -7.13 -11.81 6.09
C ALA A 228 -6.67 -10.50 6.71
N ASP A 229 -6.22 -10.59 7.89
CA ASP A 229 -5.93 -9.42 8.64
C ASP A 229 -4.54 -8.99 8.25
N PHE A 230 -4.42 -7.73 7.95
CA PHE A 230 -3.18 -6.98 7.77
C PHE A 230 -2.16 -7.24 8.86
N GLU A 231 -2.57 -7.92 9.91
CA GLU A 231 -1.74 -8.31 11.03
C GLU A 231 -0.91 -9.58 10.77
N HIS A 232 -1.23 -10.32 9.69
CA HIS A 232 -0.52 -11.58 9.42
C HIS A 232 0.08 -11.59 7.99
N PRO A 233 1.39 -11.75 7.87
CA PRO A 233 2.32 -12.11 8.95
C PRO A 233 2.73 -10.97 9.88
N GLY A 234 2.47 -9.68 9.60
CA GLY A 234 2.71 -8.61 10.55
C GLY A 234 2.76 -7.20 9.95
N HIS A 235 2.67 -6.20 10.82
CA HIS A 235 2.83 -4.81 10.44
C HIS A 235 3.66 -4.04 11.47
N VAL A 236 4.17 -2.89 11.06
CA VAL A 236 4.86 -1.91 11.91
C VAL A 236 4.54 -0.51 11.44
N SER A 237 4.50 0.45 12.36
CA SER A 237 4.21 1.84 12.04
C SER A 237 5.43 2.71 12.26
N VAL A 238 5.67 3.65 11.32
CA VAL A 238 6.67 4.70 11.43
C VAL A 238 5.92 6.03 11.59
N PRO A 239 6.14 6.78 12.68
CA PRO A 239 5.56 8.11 12.83
C PRO A 239 5.93 9.01 11.66
N LEU A 240 4.95 9.71 11.09
CA LEU A 240 5.15 10.59 9.95
C LEU A 240 4.41 11.91 10.19
N THR A 241 5.10 13.00 9.93
CA THR A 241 4.54 14.35 9.89
C THR A 241 4.89 15.04 8.58
N THR A 242 3.98 15.83 8.07
CA THR A 242 4.17 16.63 6.85
C THR A 242 3.87 18.09 7.16
N ARG A 243 4.77 18.99 6.79
CA ARG A 243 4.66 20.43 6.99
C ARG A 243 4.78 21.19 5.68
N ARG A 244 4.28 22.42 5.65
CA ARG A 244 4.57 23.35 4.55
C ARG A 244 6.03 23.84 4.63
N LEU A 245 6.56 24.22 3.49
CA LEU A 245 7.76 25.04 3.43
C LEU A 245 7.35 26.45 3.94
N VAL A 246 8.02 26.92 4.97
CA VAL A 246 7.86 28.26 5.52
C VAL A 246 8.82 29.20 4.84
#